data_88198193192557a552e50d1b6382672f
#
_entry.id   88198193192557a552e50d1b6382672f
#
_cell.length_a   1.000
_cell.length_b   1.000
_cell.length_c   1.000
_cell.angle_alpha   90.00
_cell.angle_beta   90.00
_cell.angle_gamma   90.00
#
_symmetry.space_group_name_H-M   'P 1'
#
loop_
_entity.id
_entity.type
_entity.pdbx_description
1 polymer ?
#
loop_
_entity_poly.entity_id
_entity_poly.type
_entity_poly.pdbx_seq_one_letter_code
_entity_poly.pdbx_strand_id
1 'polypeptide(L)'
;MGCGDIAADLEGGGPWPLGGRRFEGVVVTNYLHRPLLPRLVDSLAPGGVLIYETFARGNERFGRPSNPAFLLAPGELLEAVRGRLQIVAYEHGVVARPKPAVVQRLCAAAGDGLFDITSR
;
A
#
# COMPACT_ATOMS: atom_id res chain seq x y z
N MET A 1 -13.04 -7.43 -12.28
CA MET A 1 -12.03 -7.28 -11.27
C MET A 1 -11.42 -8.61 -10.89
N GLY A 2 -10.19 -8.62 -10.67
CA GLY A 2 -9.55 -9.86 -10.36
C GLY A 2 -10.08 -10.51 -9.11
N CYS A 3 -10.20 -11.81 -9.14
CA CYS A 3 -10.54 -12.59 -7.98
C CYS A 3 -9.28 -12.68 -7.20
N GLY A 4 -8.57 -12.21 -6.75
CA GLY A 4 -7.38 -12.24 -5.95
C GLY A 4 -7.31 -11.09 -4.98
N ASP A 5 -8.33 -10.26 -5.01
CA ASP A 5 -8.40 -9.16 -4.08
C ASP A 5 -8.57 -9.71 -2.68
N ILE A 6 -7.90 -9.09 -1.74
CA ILE A 6 -8.04 -9.49 -0.36
C ILE A 6 -8.45 -8.29 0.49
N ALA A 7 -9.26 -8.59 1.47
CA ALA A 7 -9.56 -7.67 2.54
C ALA A 7 -9.36 -8.48 3.82
N ALA A 8 -8.29 -8.26 4.51
CA ALA A 8 -7.97 -9.00 5.72
C ALA A 8 -7.64 -8.03 6.83
N ASP A 9 -8.04 -8.40 8.03
CA ASP A 9 -7.68 -7.63 9.22
C ASP A 9 -6.26 -7.99 9.60
N LEU A 10 -5.34 -7.09 9.31
CA LEU A 10 -3.93 -7.29 9.62
C LEU A 10 -3.54 -6.65 10.94
N GLU A 11 -4.47 -6.02 11.63
CA GLU A 11 -4.19 -5.40 12.91
C GLU A 11 -3.97 -6.45 13.98
N GLY A 12 -3.37 -6.04 15.06
CA GLY A 12 -3.16 -6.92 16.18
C GLY A 12 -1.82 -7.62 16.17
N GLY A 13 -1.06 -7.54 15.09
CA GLY A 13 0.28 -8.08 15.05
C GLY A 13 0.36 -9.59 15.19
N GLY A 14 -0.71 -10.30 14.92
CA GLY A 14 -0.71 -11.75 14.97
C GLY A 14 0.04 -12.36 13.79
N PRO A 15 0.05 -13.69 13.69
CA PRO A 15 0.69 -14.35 12.57
C PRO A 15 0.08 -13.89 11.25
N TRP A 16 0.88 -13.97 10.19
CA TRP A 16 0.41 -13.63 8.85
C TRP A 16 -0.77 -14.52 8.48
N PRO A 17 -1.97 -13.95 8.28
CA PRO A 17 -3.18 -14.78 8.14
C PRO A 17 -3.32 -15.44 6.80
N LEU A 18 -2.52 -15.05 5.81
CA LEU A 18 -2.70 -15.49 4.44
C LEU A 18 -1.81 -16.68 4.06
N GLY A 19 -0.92 -17.07 4.94
CA GLY A 19 -0.03 -18.20 4.71
C GLY A 19 0.83 -18.00 3.48
N GLY A 20 0.98 -19.02 2.64
CA GLY A 20 1.78 -18.96 1.43
C GLY A 20 0.95 -18.64 0.19
N ARG A 21 -0.27 -18.17 0.33
CA ARG A 21 -1.14 -17.90 -0.80
C ARG A 21 -0.61 -16.72 -1.63
N ARG A 22 -0.92 -16.76 -2.92
CA ARG A 22 -0.58 -15.68 -3.85
C ARG A 22 -1.86 -15.04 -4.36
N PHE A 23 -1.79 -13.73 -4.62
CA PHE A 23 -2.95 -12.96 -5.00
C PHE A 23 -2.67 -12.12 -6.24
N GLU A 24 -3.70 -11.95 -7.06
CA GLU A 24 -3.62 -11.09 -8.24
C GLU A 24 -3.79 -9.63 -7.88
N GLY A 25 -4.41 -9.34 -6.75
CA GLY A 25 -4.57 -7.97 -6.27
C GLY A 25 -4.58 -7.93 -4.77
N VAL A 26 -3.88 -6.97 -4.22
CA VAL A 26 -3.85 -6.70 -2.78
C VAL A 26 -4.08 -5.20 -2.59
N VAL A 27 -5.11 -4.86 -1.82
CA VAL A 27 -5.44 -3.46 -1.53
C VAL A 27 -5.37 -3.25 -0.03
N VAL A 28 -4.61 -2.25 0.39
CA VAL A 28 -4.48 -1.88 1.80
C VAL A 28 -4.77 -0.40 1.94
N THR A 29 -5.67 -0.04 2.84
CA THR A 29 -5.99 1.36 3.11
C THR A 29 -6.00 1.62 4.61
N ASN A 30 -5.50 2.79 5.00
CA ASN A 30 -5.59 3.31 6.36
C ASN A 30 -4.99 2.37 7.41
N TYR A 31 -3.92 1.68 7.05
CA TYR A 31 -3.27 0.74 7.96
C TYR A 31 -1.78 0.75 7.71
N LEU A 32 -0.99 0.78 8.76
CA LEU A 32 0.46 0.71 8.65
C LEU A 32 1.03 -0.16 9.75
N HIS A 33 1.63 -1.27 9.33
CA HIS A 33 2.42 -2.13 10.19
C HIS A 33 3.62 -2.55 9.36
N ARG A 34 4.73 -1.88 9.58
CA ARG A 34 5.89 -2.00 8.69
C ARG A 34 6.41 -3.42 8.50
N PRO A 35 6.43 -4.28 9.53
CA PRO A 35 6.90 -5.66 9.30
C PRO A 35 6.08 -6.45 8.29
N LEU A 36 4.84 -6.03 7.99
CA LEU A 36 4.01 -6.73 7.00
C LEU A 36 4.32 -6.32 5.57
N LEU A 37 4.99 -5.19 5.35
CA LEU A 37 5.23 -4.72 3.99
C LEU A 37 5.95 -5.76 3.12
N PRO A 38 7.04 -6.39 3.57
CA PRO A 38 7.65 -7.44 2.75
C PRO A 38 6.73 -8.62 2.47
N ARG A 39 5.88 -8.98 3.43
CA ARG A 39 4.95 -10.09 3.25
C ARG A 39 3.88 -9.77 2.23
N LEU A 40 3.41 -8.52 2.18
CA LEU A 40 2.45 -8.09 1.17
C LEU A 40 3.07 -8.21 -0.21
N VAL A 41 4.32 -7.77 -0.37
CA VAL A 41 5.02 -7.88 -1.64
C VAL A 41 5.16 -9.35 -2.04
N ASP A 42 5.54 -10.20 -1.10
CA ASP A 42 5.72 -11.63 -1.38
C ASP A 42 4.42 -12.32 -1.72
N SER A 43 3.28 -11.77 -1.32
CA SER A 43 1.98 -12.41 -1.53
C SER A 43 1.42 -12.19 -2.94
N LEU A 44 2.07 -11.36 -3.76
CA LEU A 44 1.58 -11.12 -5.11
C LEU A 44 1.93 -12.27 -6.05
N ALA A 45 0.94 -12.69 -6.82
CA ALA A 45 1.17 -13.61 -7.92
C ALA A 45 1.92 -12.88 -9.04
N PRO A 46 2.56 -13.60 -9.96
CA PRO A 46 3.18 -12.95 -11.12
C PRO A 46 2.14 -12.10 -11.85
N GLY A 47 2.48 -10.83 -12.10
CA GLY A 47 1.53 -9.88 -12.68
C GLY A 47 0.55 -9.28 -11.70
N GLY A 48 0.60 -9.69 -10.44
CA GLY A 48 -0.30 -9.14 -9.43
C GLY A 48 0.00 -7.70 -9.09
N VAL A 49 -0.99 -7.00 -8.53
CA VAL A 49 -0.93 -5.56 -8.28
C VAL A 49 -1.15 -5.29 -6.79
N LEU A 50 -0.31 -4.43 -6.25
CA LEU A 50 -0.46 -3.91 -4.88
C LEU A 50 -0.93 -2.46 -4.97
N ILE A 51 -2.02 -2.16 -4.30
CA ILE A 51 -2.49 -0.79 -4.11
C ILE A 51 -2.46 -0.51 -2.62
N TYR A 52 -1.72 0.52 -2.22
CA TYR A 52 -1.53 0.84 -0.81
C TYR A 52 -1.73 2.33 -0.60
N GLU A 53 -2.58 2.68 0.34
CA GLU A 53 -2.79 4.08 0.70
C GLU A 53 -2.96 4.18 2.20
N THR A 54 -2.17 5.04 2.83
CA THR A 54 -2.38 5.36 4.24
C THR A 54 -1.81 6.74 4.54
N PHE A 55 -1.93 7.14 5.78
CA PHE A 55 -1.55 8.49 6.21
C PHE A 55 -0.03 8.65 6.25
N ALA A 56 0.42 9.86 6.00
CA ALA A 56 1.84 10.19 5.95
C ALA A 56 2.14 11.35 6.88
N ARG A 57 3.41 11.55 7.14
CA ARG A 57 3.88 12.64 8.01
C ARG A 57 3.37 13.98 7.52
N GLY A 58 2.93 14.79 8.44
CA GLY A 58 2.22 16.03 8.17
C GLY A 58 0.75 15.92 8.50
N ASN A 59 0.22 14.68 8.58
CA ASN A 59 -1.18 14.48 8.88
C ASN A 59 -1.56 14.98 10.27
N GLU A 60 -0.60 15.06 11.18
CA GLU A 60 -0.86 15.58 12.53
C GLU A 60 -1.38 17.01 12.50
N ARG A 61 -1.16 17.74 11.41
CA ARG A 61 -1.70 19.08 11.24
C ARG A 61 -3.20 19.09 11.05
N PHE A 62 -3.76 17.98 10.64
CA PHE A 62 -5.19 17.88 10.32
C PHE A 62 -5.97 17.03 11.31
N GLY A 63 -5.28 16.25 12.14
CA GLY A 63 -5.96 15.43 13.11
C GLY A 63 -5.28 14.08 13.29
N ARG A 64 -6.10 13.05 13.43
CA ARG A 64 -5.59 11.70 13.65
C ARG A 64 -5.58 10.91 12.36
N PRO A 65 -4.67 9.97 12.23
CA PRO A 65 -3.61 9.63 13.18
C PRO A 65 -2.53 10.70 13.25
N SER A 66 -1.97 10.89 14.43
CA SER A 66 -0.89 11.87 14.63
C SER A 66 0.39 11.23 15.15
N ASN A 67 0.31 9.98 15.61
CA ASN A 67 1.49 9.27 16.10
C ASN A 67 2.39 8.91 14.93
N PRO A 68 3.68 9.31 14.96
CA PRO A 68 4.59 9.00 13.85
C PRO A 68 4.69 7.52 13.52
N ALA A 69 4.42 6.62 14.47
CA ALA A 69 4.45 5.19 14.20
C ALA A 69 3.41 4.76 13.16
N PHE A 70 2.38 5.58 12.96
CA PHE A 70 1.31 5.29 12.00
C PHE A 70 1.36 6.18 10.77
N LEU A 71 2.45 6.93 10.59
CA LEU A 71 2.59 7.86 9.48
C LEU A 71 3.80 7.48 8.64
N LEU A 72 3.57 7.37 7.33
CA LEU A 72 4.65 7.06 6.39
C LEU A 72 5.57 8.25 6.24
N ALA A 73 6.87 7.97 6.19
CA ALA A 73 7.84 8.98 5.80
C ALA A 73 7.75 9.23 4.29
N PRO A 74 8.15 10.41 3.82
CA PRO A 74 8.20 10.65 2.38
C PRO A 74 8.99 9.57 1.66
N GLY A 75 8.40 8.99 0.61
CA GLY A 75 9.06 7.96 -0.17
C GLY A 75 9.07 6.58 0.47
N GLU A 76 8.48 6.40 1.63
CA GLU A 76 8.60 5.12 2.34
C GLU A 76 8.00 3.96 1.56
N LEU A 77 6.85 4.16 0.91
CA LEU A 77 6.26 3.09 0.11
C LEU A 77 7.10 2.75 -1.11
N LEU A 78 7.77 3.76 -1.69
CA LEU A 78 8.68 3.49 -2.81
C LEU A 78 9.83 2.60 -2.37
N GLU A 79 10.42 2.89 -1.21
CA GLU A 79 11.52 2.07 -0.70
C GLU A 79 11.06 0.66 -0.36
N ALA A 80 9.83 0.52 0.11
CA ALA A 80 9.31 -0.79 0.50
C ALA A 80 9.23 -1.76 -0.69
N VAL A 81 9.02 -1.24 -1.90
CA VAL A 81 8.86 -2.10 -3.09
C VAL A 81 10.05 -2.02 -4.04
N ARG A 82 11.03 -1.21 -3.71
CA ARG A 82 12.17 -0.96 -4.60
C ARG A 82 12.89 -2.27 -4.92
N GLY A 83 13.15 -2.48 -6.21
CA GLY A 83 13.83 -3.67 -6.68
C GLY A 83 12.99 -4.94 -6.64
N ARG A 84 11.75 -4.85 -6.20
CA ARG A 84 10.87 -6.00 -6.07
C ARG A 84 9.62 -5.89 -6.93
N LEU A 85 9.05 -4.71 -7.03
CA LEU A 85 7.86 -4.46 -7.83
C LEU A 85 8.12 -3.32 -8.81
N GLN A 86 7.38 -3.34 -9.90
CA GLN A 86 7.37 -2.24 -10.85
C GLN A 86 6.40 -1.18 -10.34
N ILE A 87 6.88 0.05 -10.19
CA ILE A 87 6.04 1.14 -9.71
C ILE A 87 5.23 1.66 -10.88
N VAL A 88 3.90 1.60 -10.74
CA VAL A 88 2.98 2.08 -11.77
C VAL A 88 2.58 3.52 -11.48
N ALA A 89 2.30 3.84 -10.21
CA ALA A 89 1.92 5.19 -9.82
C ALA A 89 2.27 5.41 -8.35
N TYR A 90 2.59 6.66 -8.03
CA TYR A 90 2.90 7.03 -6.65
C TYR A 90 2.50 8.48 -6.43
N GLU A 91 1.88 8.73 -5.28
CA GLU A 91 1.52 10.07 -4.88
C GLU A 91 1.79 10.27 -3.40
N HIS A 92 2.16 11.50 -3.04
CA HIS A 92 2.33 11.88 -1.65
C HIS A 92 1.89 13.33 -1.54
N GLY A 93 0.88 13.60 -0.71
CA GLY A 93 0.41 14.96 -0.58
C GLY A 93 -0.88 15.06 0.20
N VAL A 94 -1.45 16.23 0.13
CA VAL A 94 -2.68 16.57 0.86
C VAL A 94 -3.88 16.20 0.01
N VAL A 95 -4.86 15.53 0.64
CA VAL A 95 -6.19 15.33 0.06
C VAL A 95 -7.18 16.17 0.85
N ALA A 96 -8.24 16.62 0.17
CA ALA A 96 -9.28 17.41 0.81
C ALA A 96 -10.45 16.53 1.27
N ARG A 97 -10.65 15.41 0.63
CA ARG A 97 -11.82 14.56 0.89
C ARG A 97 -11.39 13.17 1.31
N PRO A 98 -12.16 12.51 2.15
CA PRO A 98 -13.41 12.97 2.79
C PRO A 98 -13.19 14.10 3.78
N LYS A 99 -11.97 14.27 4.26
CA LYS A 99 -11.55 15.40 5.08
C LYS A 99 -10.07 15.64 4.84
N PRO A 100 -9.55 16.83 5.17
CA PRO A 100 -8.13 17.11 4.93
C PRO A 100 -7.23 16.11 5.61
N ALA A 101 -6.26 15.62 4.87
CA ALA A 101 -5.30 14.64 5.38
C ALA A 101 -4.05 14.64 4.51
N VAL A 102 -2.95 14.16 5.06
CA VAL A 102 -1.75 13.89 4.26
C VAL A 102 -1.68 12.38 4.06
N VAL A 103 -1.61 11.97 2.82
CA VAL A 103 -1.57 10.55 2.47
C VAL A 103 -0.43 10.25 1.50
N GLN A 104 -0.08 8.98 1.47
CA GLN A 104 0.84 8.45 0.48
C GLN A 104 0.17 7.26 -0.19
N ARG A 105 0.23 7.22 -1.52
CA ARG A 105 -0.41 6.19 -2.32
C ARG A 105 0.58 5.54 -3.24
N LEU A 106 0.43 4.23 -3.41
CA LEU A 106 1.28 3.47 -4.30
C LEU A 106 0.45 2.47 -5.08
N CYS A 107 0.71 2.37 -6.38
CA CYS A 107 0.26 1.25 -7.19
C CYS A 107 1.51 0.63 -7.79
N ALA A 108 1.73 -0.65 -7.51
CA ALA A 108 2.91 -1.34 -7.99
C ALA A 108 2.54 -2.76 -8.39
N ALA A 109 3.31 -3.36 -9.27
CA ALA A 109 2.97 -4.65 -9.83
C ALA A 109 4.16 -5.60 -9.84
N ALA A 110 3.87 -6.89 -9.66
CA ALA A 110 4.87 -7.94 -9.72
C ALA A 110 5.09 -8.31 -11.18
N GLY A 111 6.33 -8.27 -11.64
CA GLY A 111 6.68 -8.56 -13.01
C GLY A 111 7.15 -7.32 -13.74
N ASP A 112 7.57 -7.50 -14.98
CA ASP A 112 8.15 -6.43 -15.78
C ASP A 112 7.36 -6.17 -17.05
N GLY A 113 6.08 -6.51 -17.06
CA GLY A 113 5.20 -6.21 -18.18
C GLY A 113 4.84 -4.74 -18.26
N LEU A 114 4.16 -4.37 -19.34
CA LEU A 114 3.63 -3.04 -19.50
C LEU A 114 2.21 -2.99 -18.95
N PHE A 115 1.91 -1.92 -18.25
CA PHE A 115 0.58 -1.73 -17.67
C PHE A 115 -0.11 -0.58 -18.38
N ASP A 116 -1.33 -0.81 -18.84
CA ASP A 116 -2.11 0.18 -19.55
C ASP A 116 -2.80 1.08 -18.52
N ILE A 117 -2.47 2.35 -18.54
CA ILE A 117 -3.05 3.33 -17.63
C ILE A 117 -3.94 4.33 -18.34
N THR A 118 -4.27 4.08 -19.61
CA THR A 118 -5.00 5.07 -20.40
C THR A 118 -6.41 5.31 -19.91
N SER A 119 -7.05 4.33 -19.29
CA SER A 119 -8.44 4.46 -18.86
C SER A 119 -8.62 4.81 -17.40
N ARG A 120 -7.58 5.27 -16.77
CA ARG A 120 -7.64 5.63 -15.35
C ARG A 120 -8.44 6.89 -15.11
#